data_45412913bb4e552f38efefc9c45d632b
#
_entry.id   45412913bb4e552f38efefc9c45d632b
#
_cell.length_a   1.000
_cell.length_b   1.000
_cell.length_c   1.000
_cell.angle_alpha   90.00
_cell.angle_beta   90.00
_cell.angle_gamma   90.00
#
_symmetry.space_group_name_H-M   'P 1'
#
loop_
_entity.id
_entity.type
_entity.pdbx_description
1 polymer ?
#
loop_
_entity_poly.entity_id
_entity_poly.type
_entity_poly.pdbx_seq_one_letter_code
_entity_poly.pdbx_strand_id
1 'polypeptide(L)'
;MRGSSVEPGVIPLAVHDLFDMIQQEVDREFLLRMSYMEIYNEEINDLLAPEHRKLQIHESIERGIFVAGLKEEIVSSPKQVLEFMDFGEAHRHIGETNMNLHSSRSHTIFRMSRDKVEYDHAESSCDAVRVSVLNLVDLAGSERAAKTGAEGVRLKEGSHINKSLMTLGTVIKKLSEGAESQGGHVPYRDSKLTRILQPALGGNANTAIICNITLAQFASRALRVTNCVHVNEILTDAALLKRQKKEIEELRAKLQPLASDSMKNMKPEDLRRAAEQLKSTQPDEMAEPRWQMQHLMSLPLCNPE
;
A
#
# COMPACT_ATOMS: atom_id res chain seq x y z
N MET A 1 6.50 -18.86 -8.82
CA MET A 1 6.43 -17.54 -9.49
C MET A 1 7.71 -17.15 -10.24
N ARG A 2 8.88 -17.67 -9.88
CA ARG A 2 10.15 -17.39 -10.58
C ARG A 2 10.25 -18.08 -11.96
N GLY A 3 9.83 -19.34 -12.06
CA GLY A 3 10.01 -20.15 -13.27
C GLY A 3 11.45 -20.66 -13.44
N SER A 4 11.80 -21.02 -14.65
CA SER A 4 13.14 -21.47 -15.05
C SER A 4 13.72 -20.51 -16.09
N SER A 5 14.99 -20.76 -16.49
CA SER A 5 15.63 -20.00 -17.59
C SER A 5 14.96 -20.26 -18.96
N VAL A 6 14.30 -21.38 -19.12
CA VAL A 6 13.60 -21.77 -20.37
C VAL A 6 12.14 -21.33 -20.33
N GLU A 7 11.50 -21.42 -19.17
CA GLU A 7 10.11 -21.01 -18.93
C GLU A 7 10.07 -20.00 -17.79
N PRO A 8 10.23 -18.70 -18.07
CA PRO A 8 10.20 -17.66 -17.04
C PRO A 8 8.83 -17.61 -16.37
N GLY A 9 8.82 -17.39 -15.06
CA GLY A 9 7.60 -17.24 -14.29
C GLY A 9 7.04 -15.83 -14.35
N VAL A 10 5.98 -15.59 -13.57
CA VAL A 10 5.26 -14.30 -13.55
C VAL A 10 6.15 -13.13 -13.13
N ILE A 11 7.07 -13.34 -12.16
CA ILE A 11 7.93 -12.24 -11.67
C ILE A 11 8.89 -11.75 -12.77
N PRO A 12 9.72 -12.60 -13.41
CA PRO A 12 10.59 -12.14 -14.50
C PRO A 12 9.83 -11.46 -15.64
N LEU A 13 8.69 -12.02 -16.06
CA LEU A 13 7.87 -11.43 -17.12
C LEU A 13 7.35 -10.05 -16.73
N ALA A 14 6.77 -9.91 -15.55
CA ALA A 14 6.24 -8.62 -15.07
C ALA A 14 7.36 -7.57 -14.89
N VAL A 15 8.57 -7.99 -14.49
CA VAL A 15 9.73 -7.09 -14.39
C VAL A 15 10.14 -6.60 -15.78
N HIS A 16 10.25 -7.48 -16.78
CA HIS A 16 10.58 -7.07 -18.14
C HIS A 16 9.52 -6.10 -18.71
N ASP A 17 8.26 -6.45 -18.61
CA ASP A 17 7.16 -5.60 -19.08
C ASP A 17 7.16 -4.22 -18.41
N LEU A 18 7.46 -4.16 -17.11
CA LEU A 18 7.55 -2.88 -16.37
C LEU A 18 8.67 -2.00 -16.91
N PHE A 19 9.86 -2.55 -17.14
CA PHE A 19 10.98 -1.78 -17.69
C PHE A 19 10.73 -1.37 -19.13
N ASP A 20 10.13 -2.22 -19.96
CA ASP A 20 9.76 -1.90 -21.34
C ASP A 20 8.73 -0.75 -21.39
N MET A 21 7.73 -0.76 -20.51
CA MET A 21 6.76 0.35 -20.40
C MET A 21 7.44 1.67 -19.97
N ILE A 22 8.39 1.61 -19.05
CA ILE A 22 9.12 2.80 -18.59
C ILE A 22 9.98 3.38 -19.70
N GLN A 23 10.65 2.55 -20.50
CA GLN A 23 11.48 3.00 -21.63
C GLN A 23 10.66 3.71 -22.72
N GLN A 24 9.38 3.42 -22.84
CA GLN A 24 8.47 4.08 -23.79
C GLN A 24 8.02 5.47 -23.34
N GLU A 25 8.14 5.81 -22.06
CA GLU A 25 7.77 7.11 -21.51
C GLU A 25 9.00 8.04 -21.47
N VAL A 26 9.28 8.72 -22.59
CA VAL A 26 10.54 9.50 -22.79
C VAL A 26 10.60 10.80 -21.94
N ASP A 27 9.45 11.39 -21.62
CA ASP A 27 9.35 12.72 -20.99
C ASP A 27 9.22 12.68 -19.46
N ARG A 28 9.60 11.56 -18.82
CA ARG A 28 9.36 11.35 -17.40
C ARG A 28 10.51 10.65 -16.70
N GLU A 29 10.75 11.03 -15.48
CA GLU A 29 11.73 10.36 -14.62
C GLU A 29 11.05 9.35 -13.70
N PHE A 30 11.71 8.21 -13.54
CA PHE A 30 11.23 7.11 -12.70
C PHE A 30 12.31 6.68 -11.72
N LEU A 31 11.92 6.54 -10.47
CA LEU A 31 12.72 5.88 -9.46
C LEU A 31 12.07 4.54 -9.11
N LEU A 32 12.77 3.46 -9.38
CA LEU A 32 12.34 2.11 -9.06
C LEU A 32 13.07 1.59 -7.83
N ARG A 33 12.31 1.05 -6.88
CA ARG A 33 12.85 0.34 -5.73
C ARG A 33 12.23 -1.04 -5.65
N MET A 34 12.99 -2.02 -5.22
CA MET A 34 12.50 -3.35 -4.92
C MET A 34 12.78 -3.74 -3.48
N SER A 35 11.91 -4.55 -2.91
CA SER A 35 12.14 -5.28 -1.68
C SER A 35 11.64 -6.71 -1.83
N TYR A 36 12.24 -7.63 -1.08
CA TYR A 36 11.89 -9.02 -1.12
C TYR A 36 11.90 -9.59 0.29
N MET A 37 10.75 -10.07 0.74
CA MET A 37 10.58 -10.59 2.10
C MET A 37 9.87 -11.94 2.09
N GLU A 38 10.08 -12.69 3.16
CA GLU A 38 9.30 -13.88 3.47
C GLU A 38 8.53 -13.71 4.78
N ILE A 39 7.40 -14.39 4.87
CA ILE A 39 6.68 -14.63 6.11
C ILE A 39 6.78 -16.11 6.42
N TYR A 40 7.58 -16.42 7.42
CA TYR A 40 7.81 -17.78 7.90
C TYR A 40 7.45 -17.87 9.37
N ASN A 41 6.58 -18.80 9.74
CA ASN A 41 6.13 -18.97 11.11
C ASN A 41 5.56 -17.70 11.79
N GLU A 42 4.81 -16.89 11.01
CA GLU A 42 4.30 -15.56 11.43
C GLU A 42 5.42 -14.54 11.78
N GLU A 43 6.66 -14.79 11.35
CA GLU A 43 7.77 -13.85 11.42
C GLU A 43 8.10 -13.32 10.04
N ILE A 44 8.43 -12.03 9.93
CA ILE A 44 8.82 -11.37 8.68
C ILE A 44 10.34 -11.29 8.65
N ASN A 45 10.95 -11.86 7.61
CA ASN A 45 12.38 -11.82 7.38
C ASN A 45 12.67 -11.13 6.05
N ASP A 46 13.72 -10.33 6.03
CA ASP A 46 14.21 -9.68 4.83
C ASP A 46 15.08 -10.67 4.04
N LEU A 47 14.73 -10.91 2.78
CA LEU A 47 15.50 -11.79 1.92
C LEU A 47 16.69 -11.08 1.23
N LEU A 48 16.69 -9.73 1.21
CA LEU A 48 17.80 -8.92 0.69
C LEU A 48 18.80 -8.52 1.78
N ALA A 49 18.44 -8.71 3.05
CA ALA A 49 19.29 -8.51 4.22
C ALA A 49 18.99 -9.61 5.24
N PRO A 50 19.55 -10.83 5.07
CA PRO A 50 19.21 -12.02 5.87
C PRO A 50 19.46 -11.88 7.38
N GLU A 51 20.26 -10.90 7.78
CA GLU A 51 20.47 -10.49 9.17
C GLU A 51 19.25 -9.75 9.76
N HIS A 52 18.41 -9.11 8.93
CA HIS A 52 17.20 -8.42 9.36
C HIS A 52 16.04 -9.42 9.48
N ARG A 53 15.85 -9.95 10.69
CA ARG A 53 14.82 -10.93 11.00
C ARG A 53 13.78 -10.35 11.96
N LYS A 54 12.59 -10.96 11.98
CA LYS A 54 11.49 -10.62 12.89
C LYS A 54 11.04 -9.17 12.77
N LEU A 55 11.05 -8.66 11.56
CA LEU A 55 10.63 -7.30 11.27
C LEU A 55 9.17 -7.06 11.70
N GLN A 56 8.87 -5.81 12.04
CA GLN A 56 7.56 -5.44 12.55
C GLN A 56 6.76 -4.64 11.50
N ILE A 57 5.45 -4.86 11.51
CA ILE A 57 4.51 -4.08 10.69
C ILE A 57 4.14 -2.83 11.46
N HIS A 58 4.29 -1.69 10.81
CA HIS A 58 3.86 -0.39 11.30
C HIS A 58 2.78 0.19 10.40
N GLU A 59 2.11 1.21 10.90
CA GLU A 59 1.10 1.97 10.17
C GLU A 59 1.29 3.44 10.45
N SER A 60 1.32 4.26 9.41
CA SER A 60 1.32 5.71 9.51
C SER A 60 0.31 6.31 8.55
N ILE A 61 -0.10 7.56 8.79
CA ILE A 61 -1.04 8.27 7.91
C ILE A 61 -0.43 8.46 6.51
N GLU A 62 0.88 8.75 6.44
CA GLU A 62 1.58 9.05 5.18
C GLU A 62 1.90 7.79 4.36
N ARG A 63 2.39 6.74 5.01
CA ARG A 63 2.90 5.52 4.35
C ARG A 63 1.90 4.37 4.34
N GLY A 64 0.78 4.49 5.04
CA GLY A 64 -0.12 3.38 5.27
C GLY A 64 0.55 2.25 6.07
N ILE A 65 0.28 1.01 5.68
CA ILE A 65 0.86 -0.20 6.29
C ILE A 65 2.19 -0.52 5.62
N PHE A 66 3.26 -0.62 6.41
CA PHE A 66 4.60 -0.94 5.94
C PHE A 66 5.38 -1.82 6.94
N VAL A 67 6.45 -2.43 6.47
CA VAL A 67 7.36 -3.23 7.29
C VAL A 67 8.57 -2.38 7.64
N ALA A 68 8.76 -2.11 8.94
CA ALA A 68 9.86 -1.27 9.40
C ALA A 68 11.19 -2.02 9.29
N GLY A 69 12.22 -1.33 8.76
CA GLY A 69 13.57 -1.88 8.59
C GLY A 69 13.71 -2.86 7.42
N LEU A 70 12.68 -3.02 6.58
CA LEU A 70 12.79 -3.80 5.34
C LEU A 70 13.69 -3.06 4.36
N LYS A 71 14.68 -3.75 3.81
CA LYS A 71 15.61 -3.20 2.82
C LYS A 71 14.93 -2.95 1.49
N GLU A 72 15.14 -1.76 0.96
CA GLU A 72 14.71 -1.38 -0.38
C GLU A 72 15.95 -1.09 -1.24
N GLU A 73 16.08 -1.79 -2.38
CA GLU A 73 17.16 -1.59 -3.33
C GLU A 73 16.69 -0.78 -4.53
N ILE A 74 17.44 0.24 -4.90
CA ILE A 74 17.20 0.99 -6.14
C ILE A 74 17.67 0.16 -7.31
N VAL A 75 16.82 0.01 -8.32
CA VAL A 75 17.10 -0.84 -9.49
C VAL A 75 16.92 -0.07 -10.78
N SER A 76 17.84 -0.30 -11.72
CA SER A 76 17.89 0.37 -13.02
C SER A 76 17.74 -0.57 -14.22
N SER A 77 17.67 -1.87 -13.99
CA SER A 77 17.54 -2.86 -15.08
C SER A 77 16.85 -4.15 -14.62
N PRO A 78 16.17 -4.88 -15.52
CA PRO A 78 15.59 -6.19 -15.23
C PRO A 78 16.63 -7.17 -14.67
N LYS A 79 17.84 -7.16 -15.24
CA LYS A 79 18.93 -8.04 -14.83
C LYS A 79 19.29 -7.86 -13.35
N GLN A 80 19.41 -6.61 -12.90
CA GLN A 80 19.71 -6.29 -11.49
C GLN A 80 18.61 -6.79 -10.56
N VAL A 81 17.34 -6.65 -10.94
CA VAL A 81 16.20 -7.17 -10.17
C VAL A 81 16.29 -8.69 -10.03
N LEU A 82 16.61 -9.40 -11.13
CA LEU A 82 16.72 -10.86 -11.11
C LEU A 82 17.92 -11.33 -10.28
N GLU A 83 19.03 -10.62 -10.30
CA GLU A 83 20.21 -10.91 -9.45
C GLU A 83 19.86 -10.78 -7.95
N PHE A 84 19.17 -9.73 -7.55
CA PHE A 84 18.67 -9.58 -6.17
C PHE A 84 17.66 -10.66 -5.80
N MET A 85 16.80 -11.02 -6.73
CA MET A 85 15.82 -12.09 -6.52
C MET A 85 16.54 -13.44 -6.31
N ASP A 86 17.57 -13.75 -7.09
CA ASP A 86 18.38 -14.97 -6.95
C ASP A 86 19.10 -15.02 -5.60
N PHE A 87 19.64 -13.88 -5.18
CA PHE A 87 20.21 -13.74 -3.85
C PHE A 87 19.17 -14.02 -2.75
N GLY A 88 17.97 -13.43 -2.87
CA GLY A 88 16.88 -13.63 -1.88
C GLY A 88 16.38 -15.07 -1.82
N GLU A 89 16.21 -15.74 -2.95
CA GLU A 89 15.80 -17.14 -3.01
C GLU A 89 16.79 -18.08 -2.32
N ALA A 90 18.10 -17.79 -2.39
CA ALA A 90 19.11 -18.58 -1.69
C ALA A 90 19.00 -18.51 -0.16
N HIS A 91 18.33 -17.46 0.37
CA HIS A 91 18.13 -17.25 1.81
C HIS A 91 16.70 -17.59 2.29
N ARG A 92 15.82 -17.99 1.38
CA ARG A 92 14.44 -18.39 1.68
C ARG A 92 14.41 -19.68 2.48
N HIS A 93 13.50 -19.78 3.45
CA HIS A 93 13.25 -21.02 4.19
C HIS A 93 12.54 -22.03 3.29
N ILE A 94 13.26 -23.05 2.84
CA ILE A 94 12.76 -24.17 2.04
C ILE A 94 12.60 -25.38 2.97
N GLY A 95 11.39 -25.88 3.10
CA GLY A 95 11.11 -27.11 3.87
C GLY A 95 11.03 -28.32 2.94
N GLU A 96 11.92 -29.28 3.10
CA GLU A 96 11.76 -30.60 2.47
C GLU A 96 10.61 -31.36 3.13
N THR A 97 9.64 -31.80 2.35
CA THR A 97 8.60 -32.72 2.78
C THR A 97 8.79 -34.07 2.10
N ASN A 98 8.35 -35.17 2.74
CA ASN A 98 8.38 -36.50 2.14
C ASN A 98 7.58 -36.59 0.82
N MET A 99 6.75 -35.60 0.53
CA MET A 99 5.89 -35.53 -0.67
C MET A 99 6.40 -34.57 -1.74
N ASN A 100 7.27 -33.59 -1.41
CA ASN A 100 7.72 -32.61 -2.38
C ASN A 100 9.04 -31.94 -1.94
N LEU A 101 10.10 -32.15 -2.71
CA LEU A 101 11.44 -31.62 -2.44
C LEU A 101 11.53 -30.09 -2.56
N HIS A 102 10.49 -29.45 -3.17
CA HIS A 102 10.46 -28.00 -3.45
C HIS A 102 9.26 -27.29 -2.79
N SER A 103 8.61 -27.90 -1.79
CA SER A 103 7.47 -27.27 -1.11
C SER A 103 7.95 -26.10 -0.25
N SER A 104 7.54 -24.90 -0.59
CA SER A 104 7.82 -23.71 0.22
C SER A 104 6.85 -23.64 1.40
N ARG A 105 7.41 -23.45 2.60
CA ARG A 105 6.67 -23.28 3.86
C ARG A 105 6.56 -21.85 4.30
N SER A 106 7.08 -20.93 3.50
CA SER A 106 7.00 -19.50 3.70
C SER A 106 6.18 -18.84 2.60
N HIS A 107 5.45 -17.79 2.95
CA HIS A 107 4.91 -16.87 1.95
C HIS A 107 6.00 -15.90 1.55
N THR A 108 6.15 -15.62 0.27
CA THR A 108 7.07 -14.57 -0.17
C THR A 108 6.31 -13.43 -0.81
N ILE A 109 6.79 -12.22 -0.58
CA ILE A 109 6.27 -10.99 -1.16
C ILE A 109 7.43 -10.28 -1.85
N PHE A 110 7.40 -10.31 -3.18
CA PHE A 110 8.24 -9.51 -4.02
C PHE A 110 7.50 -8.19 -4.29
N ARG A 111 8.12 -7.06 -3.96
CA ARG A 111 7.53 -5.74 -4.09
C ARG A 111 8.42 -4.85 -4.94
N MET A 112 7.80 -4.21 -5.93
CA MET A 112 8.39 -3.09 -6.65
C MET A 112 7.56 -1.84 -6.42
N SER A 113 8.21 -0.75 -6.04
CA SER A 113 7.63 0.59 -6.02
C SER A 113 8.21 1.42 -7.15
N ARG A 114 7.35 2.21 -7.77
CA ARG A 114 7.70 3.15 -8.82
C ARG A 114 7.23 4.54 -8.41
N ASP A 115 8.18 5.44 -8.25
CA ASP A 115 7.92 6.86 -8.08
C ASP A 115 8.09 7.53 -9.46
N LYS A 116 7.02 8.15 -9.94
CA LYS A 116 6.99 8.87 -11.22
C LYS A 116 6.94 10.35 -10.92
N VAL A 117 7.96 11.08 -11.32
CA VAL A 117 8.01 12.52 -11.20
C VAL A 117 7.34 13.16 -12.43
N GLU A 118 6.33 13.97 -12.21
CA GLU A 118 5.68 14.77 -13.25
C GLU A 118 6.17 16.23 -13.13
N TYR A 119 6.79 16.73 -14.19
CA TYR A 119 7.23 18.12 -14.27
C TYR A 119 6.15 18.96 -14.97
N ASP A 120 5.80 20.12 -14.37
CA ASP A 120 5.05 21.13 -15.10
C ASP A 120 6.00 21.86 -16.06
N HIS A 121 5.83 21.62 -17.36
CA HIS A 121 6.65 22.23 -18.42
C HIS A 121 6.59 23.76 -18.43
N ALA A 122 5.56 24.37 -17.79
CA ALA A 122 5.41 25.84 -17.74
C ALA A 122 6.26 26.49 -16.63
N GLU A 123 6.57 25.79 -15.54
CA GLU A 123 7.21 26.41 -14.37
C GLU A 123 8.49 25.67 -13.89
N SER A 124 8.94 24.63 -14.57
CA SER A 124 10.10 23.78 -14.17
C SER A 124 10.04 23.29 -12.71
N SER A 125 8.83 23.19 -12.14
CA SER A 125 8.60 22.71 -10.79
C SER A 125 8.02 21.29 -10.81
N CYS A 126 8.48 20.44 -9.89
CA CYS A 126 7.89 19.14 -9.64
C CYS A 126 6.56 19.34 -8.89
N ASP A 127 5.42 19.21 -9.57
CA ASP A 127 4.12 19.46 -8.97
C ASP A 127 3.54 18.23 -8.25
N ALA A 128 3.81 17.03 -8.74
CA ALA A 128 3.30 15.82 -8.13
C ALA A 128 4.23 14.61 -8.36
N VAL A 129 4.32 13.75 -7.37
CA VAL A 129 4.96 12.44 -7.50
C VAL A 129 3.87 11.38 -7.44
N ARG A 130 3.72 10.59 -8.50
CA ARG A 130 2.83 9.43 -8.50
C ARG A 130 3.56 8.22 -8.01
N VAL A 131 3.04 7.58 -6.97
CA VAL A 131 3.59 6.37 -6.38
C VAL A 131 2.74 5.17 -6.77
N SER A 132 3.37 4.20 -7.43
CA SER A 132 2.73 2.93 -7.76
C SER A 132 3.48 1.78 -7.12
N VAL A 133 2.76 0.78 -6.62
CA VAL A 133 3.34 -0.40 -5.98
C VAL A 133 2.80 -1.66 -6.63
N LEU A 134 3.71 -2.52 -7.11
CA LEU A 134 3.41 -3.88 -7.56
C LEU A 134 3.86 -4.86 -6.48
N ASN A 135 2.93 -5.67 -5.97
CA ASN A 135 3.24 -6.77 -5.07
C ASN A 135 2.94 -8.09 -5.78
N LEU A 136 3.94 -8.95 -5.93
CA LEU A 136 3.79 -10.32 -6.41
C LEU A 136 3.96 -11.26 -5.24
N VAL A 137 2.88 -11.98 -4.89
CA VAL A 137 2.78 -12.77 -3.66
C VAL A 137 2.74 -14.25 -4.01
N ASP A 138 3.72 -15.00 -3.52
CA ASP A 138 3.77 -16.47 -3.61
C ASP A 138 3.39 -17.05 -2.25
N LEU A 139 2.22 -17.66 -2.17
CA LEU A 139 1.70 -18.19 -0.92
C LEU A 139 2.34 -19.57 -0.62
N ALA A 140 2.56 -19.85 0.65
CA ALA A 140 2.93 -21.20 1.10
C ALA A 140 1.86 -22.22 0.72
N GLY A 141 2.23 -23.49 0.68
CA GLY A 141 1.32 -24.58 0.36
C GLY A 141 0.12 -24.65 1.31
N SER A 142 -1.05 -24.95 0.77
CA SER A 142 -2.33 -25.02 1.50
C SER A 142 -2.64 -26.42 2.05
N GLU A 143 -1.72 -27.37 1.95
CA GLU A 143 -1.89 -28.72 2.45
C GLU A 143 -2.00 -28.76 3.99
N ARG A 144 -2.92 -29.57 4.48
CA ARG A 144 -3.10 -29.74 5.93
C ARG A 144 -1.92 -30.51 6.53
N ALA A 145 -1.30 -29.95 7.59
CA ALA A 145 -0.20 -30.58 8.33
C ALA A 145 -0.52 -32.02 8.75
N ALA A 146 -1.78 -32.30 9.11
CA ALA A 146 -2.23 -33.67 9.47
C ALA A 146 -2.14 -34.72 8.33
N LYS A 147 -2.10 -34.26 7.05
CA LYS A 147 -1.96 -35.18 5.90
C LYS A 147 -0.51 -35.41 5.49
N THR A 148 0.44 -34.64 6.03
CA THR A 148 1.86 -34.70 5.65
C THR A 148 2.67 -35.66 6.53
N GLY A 149 2.05 -36.32 7.55
CA GLY A 149 2.76 -37.20 8.49
C GLY A 149 3.79 -36.46 9.36
N ALA A 150 3.65 -35.12 9.49
CA ALA A 150 4.59 -34.29 10.25
C ALA A 150 4.37 -34.45 11.76
N GLU A 151 5.47 -34.63 12.51
CA GLU A 151 5.48 -34.75 13.98
C GLU A 151 6.34 -33.64 14.63
N GLY A 152 6.08 -33.34 15.91
CA GLY A 152 6.89 -32.46 16.73
C GLY A 152 6.96 -31.00 16.22
N VAL A 153 8.16 -30.50 15.97
CA VAL A 153 8.42 -29.12 15.52
C VAL A 153 7.76 -28.82 14.16
N ARG A 154 7.78 -29.79 13.23
CA ARG A 154 7.17 -29.68 11.90
C ARG A 154 5.64 -29.57 11.96
N LEU A 155 5.00 -30.20 12.96
CA LEU A 155 3.56 -30.05 13.19
C LEU A 155 3.20 -28.63 13.65
N LYS A 156 4.00 -28.03 14.54
CA LYS A 156 3.81 -26.64 14.99
C LYS A 156 3.99 -25.65 13.84
N GLU A 157 5.03 -25.84 13.04
CA GLU A 157 5.29 -25.03 11.84
C GLU A 157 4.11 -25.09 10.85
N GLY A 158 3.62 -26.29 10.53
CA GLY A 158 2.45 -26.49 9.68
C GLY A 158 1.17 -25.83 10.26
N SER A 159 1.07 -25.71 11.59
CA SER A 159 -0.02 -24.99 12.26
C SER A 159 0.03 -23.47 11.97
N HIS A 160 1.21 -22.87 11.97
CA HIS A 160 1.36 -21.43 11.67
C HIS A 160 1.10 -21.11 10.20
N ILE A 161 1.57 -21.95 9.26
CA ILE A 161 1.25 -21.81 7.83
C ILE A 161 -0.26 -21.91 7.61
N ASN A 162 -0.90 -22.91 8.22
CA ASN A 162 -2.34 -23.06 8.12
C ASN A 162 -3.09 -21.88 8.76
N LYS A 163 -2.57 -21.30 9.86
CA LYS A 163 -3.16 -20.13 10.51
C LYS A 163 -3.23 -18.95 9.55
N SER A 164 -2.13 -18.59 8.88
CA SER A 164 -2.08 -17.45 7.95
C SER A 164 -3.07 -17.61 6.79
N LEU A 165 -3.12 -18.81 6.18
CA LEU A 165 -4.05 -19.11 5.09
C LEU A 165 -5.52 -19.19 5.56
N MET A 166 -5.79 -19.72 6.75
CA MET A 166 -7.14 -19.72 7.35
C MET A 166 -7.61 -18.29 7.65
N THR A 167 -6.72 -17.45 8.18
CA THR A 167 -7.03 -16.04 8.43
C THR A 167 -7.32 -15.32 7.11
N LEU A 168 -6.49 -15.56 6.07
CA LEU A 168 -6.75 -15.02 4.72
C LEU A 168 -8.13 -15.46 4.19
N GLY A 169 -8.49 -16.73 4.34
CA GLY A 169 -9.81 -17.23 3.96
C GLY A 169 -10.94 -16.57 4.74
N THR A 170 -10.73 -16.29 6.03
CA THR A 170 -11.71 -15.61 6.89
C THR A 170 -11.88 -14.14 6.49
N VAL A 171 -10.78 -13.43 6.22
CA VAL A 171 -10.79 -12.04 5.72
C VAL A 171 -11.57 -11.96 4.41
N ILE A 172 -11.22 -12.78 3.41
CA ILE A 172 -11.91 -12.82 2.11
C ILE A 172 -13.40 -13.16 2.28
N LYS A 173 -13.74 -14.09 3.16
CA LYS A 173 -15.14 -14.40 3.46
C LYS A 173 -15.88 -13.17 3.99
N LYS A 174 -15.34 -12.51 5.00
CA LYS A 174 -15.92 -11.32 5.62
C LYS A 174 -16.11 -10.18 4.63
N LEU A 175 -15.10 -9.91 3.80
CA LEU A 175 -15.18 -8.90 2.75
C LEU A 175 -16.24 -9.23 1.69
N SER A 176 -16.30 -10.50 1.27
CA SER A 176 -17.29 -10.97 0.29
C SER A 176 -18.75 -10.91 0.79
N GLU A 177 -18.95 -10.85 2.10
CA GLU A 177 -20.24 -10.72 2.78
C GLU A 177 -20.59 -9.24 3.08
N GLY A 178 -19.72 -8.29 2.70
CA GLY A 178 -19.96 -6.85 2.93
C GLY A 178 -19.78 -6.43 4.39
N ALA A 179 -18.98 -7.15 5.17
CA ALA A 179 -18.80 -6.88 6.60
C ALA A 179 -18.31 -5.45 6.90
N GLU A 180 -17.45 -4.87 6.04
CA GLU A 180 -16.96 -3.50 6.22
C GLU A 180 -18.08 -2.46 6.06
N SER A 181 -18.93 -2.60 5.05
CA SER A 181 -20.04 -1.69 4.79
C SER A 181 -21.14 -1.76 5.86
N GLN A 182 -21.20 -2.87 6.62
CA GLN A 182 -22.15 -3.09 7.72
C GLN A 182 -21.54 -2.81 9.10
N GLY A 183 -20.33 -2.24 9.18
CA GLY A 183 -19.63 -1.98 10.45
C GLY A 183 -19.07 -3.23 11.14
N GLY A 184 -18.96 -4.34 10.41
CA GLY A 184 -18.41 -5.61 10.91
C GLY A 184 -16.88 -5.60 10.96
N HIS A 185 -16.30 -6.22 11.98
CA HIS A 185 -14.86 -6.34 12.12
C HIS A 185 -14.26 -7.37 11.13
N VAL A 186 -13.25 -6.95 10.37
CA VAL A 186 -12.45 -7.82 9.50
C VAL A 186 -11.09 -8.11 10.16
N PRO A 187 -10.72 -9.37 10.40
CA PRO A 187 -9.57 -9.74 11.25
C PRO A 187 -8.23 -9.68 10.51
N TYR A 188 -7.88 -8.54 9.92
CA TYR A 188 -6.59 -8.38 9.23
C TYR A 188 -5.37 -8.58 10.14
N ARG A 189 -5.50 -8.25 11.43
CA ARG A 189 -4.40 -8.28 12.40
C ARG A 189 -4.11 -9.67 12.97
N ASP A 190 -4.92 -10.68 12.65
CA ASP A 190 -4.75 -12.04 13.17
C ASP A 190 -3.58 -12.79 12.52
N SER A 191 -3.08 -12.30 11.37
CA SER A 191 -1.88 -12.80 10.71
C SER A 191 -1.05 -11.67 10.10
N LYS A 192 0.28 -11.83 10.08
CA LYS A 192 1.19 -10.90 9.40
C LYS A 192 0.87 -10.80 7.91
N LEU A 193 0.53 -11.92 7.26
CA LEU A 193 0.15 -11.97 5.85
C LEU A 193 -1.05 -11.07 5.57
N THR A 194 -2.15 -11.26 6.27
CA THR A 194 -3.38 -10.48 6.05
C THR A 194 -3.19 -9.01 6.40
N ARG A 195 -2.36 -8.71 7.38
CA ARG A 195 -2.04 -7.32 7.74
C ARG A 195 -1.26 -6.60 6.64
N ILE A 196 -0.24 -7.25 6.05
CA ILE A 196 0.54 -6.67 4.93
C ILE A 196 -0.33 -6.54 3.68
N LEU A 197 -1.20 -7.53 3.41
CA LEU A 197 -2.07 -7.55 2.25
C LEU A 197 -3.35 -6.73 2.41
N GLN A 198 -3.59 -6.08 3.54
CA GLN A 198 -4.80 -5.31 3.78
C GLN A 198 -5.11 -4.29 2.67
N PRO A 199 -4.15 -3.51 2.13
CA PRO A 199 -4.43 -2.61 1.01
C PRO A 199 -4.91 -3.31 -0.26
N ALA A 200 -4.50 -4.58 -0.46
CA ALA A 200 -4.88 -5.41 -1.59
C ALA A 200 -6.22 -6.15 -1.39
N LEU A 201 -6.73 -6.19 -0.17
CA LEU A 201 -7.94 -6.92 0.23
C LEU A 201 -8.98 -5.93 0.78
N GLY A 202 -9.79 -5.35 -0.08
CA GLY A 202 -10.80 -4.35 0.27
C GLY A 202 -10.28 -2.90 0.29
N GLY A 203 -8.99 -2.65 0.01
CA GLY A 203 -8.39 -1.32 0.03
C GLY A 203 -8.11 -0.73 -1.36
N ASN A 204 -7.09 0.13 -1.44
CA ASN A 204 -6.69 0.84 -2.66
C ASN A 204 -5.68 0.00 -3.47
N ALA A 205 -6.14 -1.03 -4.15
CA ALA A 205 -5.31 -1.81 -5.08
C ALA A 205 -6.15 -2.54 -6.13
N ASN A 206 -5.56 -2.71 -7.31
CA ASN A 206 -6.01 -3.71 -8.29
C ASN A 206 -5.44 -5.06 -7.89
N THR A 207 -6.28 -6.04 -7.59
CA THR A 207 -5.84 -7.34 -7.10
C THR A 207 -6.29 -8.45 -8.03
N ALA A 208 -5.34 -9.24 -8.52
CA ALA A 208 -5.58 -10.48 -9.24
C ALA A 208 -5.17 -11.68 -8.40
N ILE A 209 -6.01 -12.71 -8.33
CA ILE A 209 -5.75 -13.92 -7.57
C ILE A 209 -5.75 -15.10 -8.52
N ILE A 210 -4.63 -15.83 -8.58
CA ILE A 210 -4.47 -17.06 -9.34
C ILE A 210 -4.69 -18.24 -8.40
N CYS A 211 -5.72 -19.01 -8.63
CA CYS A 211 -6.06 -20.19 -7.84
C CYS A 211 -6.03 -21.47 -8.68
N ASN A 212 -5.62 -22.57 -8.03
CA ASN A 212 -5.82 -23.90 -8.58
C ASN A 212 -7.32 -24.29 -8.49
N ILE A 213 -7.78 -25.18 -9.35
CA ILE A 213 -9.19 -25.55 -9.48
C ILE A 213 -9.78 -26.13 -8.19
N THR A 214 -8.95 -26.73 -7.34
CA THR A 214 -9.38 -27.27 -6.05
C THR A 214 -9.80 -26.19 -5.05
N LEU A 215 -9.48 -24.93 -5.30
CA LEU A 215 -9.81 -23.77 -4.48
C LEU A 215 -11.00 -22.95 -5.05
N ALA A 216 -11.86 -23.56 -5.85
CA ALA A 216 -12.98 -22.86 -6.53
C ALA A 216 -13.89 -22.07 -5.57
N GLN A 217 -14.17 -22.58 -4.37
CA GLN A 217 -14.97 -21.85 -3.36
C GLN A 217 -14.24 -20.61 -2.83
N PHE A 218 -12.94 -20.67 -2.63
CA PHE A 218 -12.12 -19.53 -2.25
C PHE A 218 -12.09 -18.49 -3.36
N ALA A 219 -11.84 -18.89 -4.59
CA ALA A 219 -11.85 -18.03 -5.77
C ALA A 219 -13.20 -17.33 -5.96
N SER A 220 -14.31 -18.05 -5.81
CA SER A 220 -15.67 -17.49 -5.91
C SER A 220 -15.97 -16.43 -4.83
N ARG A 221 -15.40 -16.55 -3.63
CA ARG A 221 -15.51 -15.50 -2.59
C ARG A 221 -14.60 -14.32 -2.91
N ALA A 222 -13.36 -14.59 -3.31
CA ALA A 222 -12.40 -13.56 -3.68
C ALA A 222 -12.90 -12.65 -4.80
N LEU A 223 -13.60 -13.20 -5.78
CA LEU A 223 -14.21 -12.45 -6.90
C LEU A 223 -15.25 -11.41 -6.43
N ARG A 224 -15.85 -11.60 -5.26
CA ARG A 224 -16.86 -10.68 -4.70
C ARG A 224 -16.27 -9.60 -3.82
N VAL A 225 -14.97 -9.62 -3.57
CA VAL A 225 -14.29 -8.56 -2.81
C VAL A 225 -14.15 -7.33 -3.71
N THR A 226 -14.61 -6.20 -3.23
CA THR A 226 -14.54 -4.91 -3.94
C THR A 226 -13.39 -4.08 -3.35
N ASN A 227 -12.53 -3.58 -4.22
CA ASN A 227 -11.47 -2.64 -3.86
C ASN A 227 -11.83 -1.23 -4.36
N CYS A 228 -11.44 -0.20 -3.60
CA CYS A 228 -11.63 1.21 -3.96
C CYS A 228 -10.31 1.76 -4.54
N VAL A 229 -10.11 1.60 -5.84
CA VAL A 229 -8.87 1.98 -6.52
C VAL A 229 -8.84 3.48 -6.79
N HIS A 230 -7.79 4.15 -6.33
CA HIS A 230 -7.49 5.55 -6.64
C HIS A 230 -5.99 5.75 -6.86
N VAL A 231 -5.64 6.82 -7.56
CA VAL A 231 -4.24 7.17 -7.84
C VAL A 231 -3.57 7.68 -6.56
N ASN A 232 -2.36 7.18 -6.27
CA ASN A 232 -1.56 7.66 -5.16
C ASN A 232 -0.66 8.79 -5.67
N GLU A 233 -0.99 10.02 -5.28
CA GLU A 233 -0.20 11.22 -5.61
C GLU A 233 0.32 11.84 -4.32
N ILE A 234 1.61 12.16 -4.30
CA ILE A 234 2.24 12.96 -3.27
C ILE A 234 2.46 14.34 -3.89
N LEU A 235 1.66 15.32 -3.45
CA LEU A 235 1.79 16.69 -3.88
C LEU A 235 2.84 17.39 -3.01
N THR A 236 3.64 18.28 -3.61
CA THR A 236 4.43 19.22 -2.83
C THR A 236 3.50 20.22 -2.15
N ASP A 237 3.92 20.81 -1.04
CA ASP A 237 3.11 21.82 -0.32
C ASP A 237 2.71 22.97 -1.25
N ALA A 238 3.63 23.39 -2.13
CA ALA A 238 3.36 24.44 -3.12
C ALA A 238 2.30 24.01 -4.14
N ALA A 239 2.38 22.79 -4.66
CA ALA A 239 1.41 22.24 -5.61
C ALA A 239 0.04 22.03 -4.93
N LEU A 240 0.02 21.59 -3.68
CA LEU A 240 -1.20 21.45 -2.89
C LEU A 240 -1.90 22.80 -2.70
N LEU A 241 -1.15 23.84 -2.31
CA LEU A 241 -1.67 25.19 -2.16
C LEU A 241 -2.20 25.75 -3.49
N LYS A 242 -1.49 25.54 -4.60
CA LYS A 242 -1.92 25.96 -5.95
C LYS A 242 -3.25 25.29 -6.33
N ARG A 243 -3.35 23.96 -6.11
CA ARG A 243 -4.58 23.19 -6.38
C ARG A 243 -5.75 23.66 -5.52
N GLN A 244 -5.53 23.85 -4.22
CA GLN A 244 -6.56 24.34 -3.30
C GLN A 244 -7.03 25.77 -3.67
N LYS A 245 -6.11 26.65 -4.03
CA LYS A 245 -6.48 28.00 -4.50
C LYS A 245 -7.37 27.94 -5.74
N LYS A 246 -6.99 27.12 -6.74
CA LYS A 246 -7.79 26.92 -7.94
C LYS A 246 -9.18 26.37 -7.64
N GLU A 247 -9.28 25.37 -6.77
CA GLU A 247 -10.55 24.78 -6.35
C GLU A 247 -11.43 25.82 -5.62
N ILE A 248 -10.84 26.64 -4.75
CA ILE A 248 -11.55 27.74 -4.07
C ILE A 248 -12.06 28.75 -5.10
N GLU A 249 -11.28 29.12 -6.12
CA GLU A 249 -11.71 30.01 -7.18
C GLU A 249 -12.86 29.43 -8.01
N GLU A 250 -12.77 28.15 -8.38
CA GLU A 250 -13.84 27.45 -9.08
C GLU A 250 -15.13 27.34 -8.26
N LEU A 251 -15.02 27.04 -6.96
CA LEU A 251 -16.18 27.01 -6.06
C LEU A 251 -16.78 28.39 -5.85
N ARG A 252 -15.95 29.43 -5.71
CA ARG A 252 -16.43 30.83 -5.64
C ARG A 252 -17.15 31.24 -6.92
N ALA A 253 -16.62 30.89 -8.09
CA ALA A 253 -17.25 31.14 -9.37
C ALA A 253 -18.61 30.44 -9.52
N LYS A 254 -18.75 29.24 -8.99
CA LYS A 254 -20.02 28.50 -8.96
C LYS A 254 -21.03 29.09 -7.96
N LEU A 255 -20.57 29.65 -6.86
CA LEU A 255 -21.43 30.23 -5.82
C LEU A 255 -21.89 31.67 -6.18
N GLN A 256 -21.10 32.43 -6.95
CA GLN A 256 -21.45 33.80 -7.34
C GLN A 256 -22.81 33.92 -8.05
N PRO A 257 -23.15 33.10 -9.06
CA PRO A 257 -24.47 33.17 -9.70
C PRO A 257 -25.62 32.79 -8.75
N LEU A 258 -25.41 31.79 -7.88
CA LEU A 258 -26.40 31.36 -6.90
C LEU A 258 -26.67 32.44 -5.84
N ALA A 259 -25.63 33.14 -5.39
CA ALA A 259 -25.77 34.27 -4.46
C ALA A 259 -26.46 35.48 -5.10
N SER A 260 -26.17 35.76 -6.37
CA SER A 260 -26.78 36.90 -7.09
C SER A 260 -28.28 36.64 -7.35
N ASP A 261 -28.68 35.41 -7.66
CA ASP A 261 -30.09 35.07 -7.88
C ASP A 261 -30.88 35.00 -6.55
N SER A 262 -30.25 34.53 -5.47
CA SER A 262 -30.86 34.57 -4.12
C SER A 262 -31.05 36.03 -3.63
N MET A 263 -30.07 36.91 -3.87
CA MET A 263 -30.18 38.32 -3.48
C MET A 263 -31.23 39.12 -4.29
N LYS A 264 -31.46 38.79 -5.56
CA LYS A 264 -32.51 39.41 -6.38
C LYS A 264 -33.92 39.09 -5.90
N ASN A 265 -34.10 37.95 -5.24
CA ASN A 265 -35.41 37.47 -4.74
C ASN A 265 -35.65 37.77 -3.25
N MET A 266 -34.68 38.36 -2.53
CA MET A 266 -34.81 38.70 -1.12
C MET A 266 -35.47 40.09 -0.95
N LYS A 267 -36.39 40.20 0.01
CA LYS A 267 -36.96 41.51 0.37
C LYS A 267 -35.89 42.40 1.04
N PRO A 268 -35.98 43.74 0.90
CA PRO A 268 -34.98 44.66 1.48
C PRO A 268 -34.78 44.51 3.00
N GLU A 269 -35.78 44.04 3.73
CA GLU A 269 -35.72 43.79 5.18
C GLU A 269 -34.92 42.58 5.53
N ASP A 270 -34.96 41.49 4.72
CA ASP A 270 -34.18 40.27 4.91
C ASP A 270 -32.72 40.48 4.57
N LEU A 271 -32.40 41.34 3.55
CA LEU A 271 -31.05 41.77 3.22
C LEU A 271 -30.39 42.58 4.35
N ARG A 272 -31.15 43.43 5.04
CA ARG A 272 -30.65 44.15 6.22
C ARG A 272 -30.34 43.23 7.38
N ARG A 273 -31.23 42.25 7.69
CA ARG A 273 -31.00 41.26 8.74
C ARG A 273 -29.80 40.37 8.45
N ALA A 274 -29.62 39.91 7.21
CA ALA A 274 -28.46 39.11 6.80
C ALA A 274 -27.14 39.93 6.91
N ALA A 275 -27.18 41.24 6.55
CA ALA A 275 -26.03 42.11 6.70
C ALA A 275 -25.65 42.43 8.15
N GLU A 276 -26.66 42.50 9.05
CA GLU A 276 -26.42 42.65 10.50
C GLU A 276 -25.88 41.38 11.13
N GLN A 277 -26.37 40.19 10.72
CA GLN A 277 -25.85 38.91 11.15
C GLN A 277 -24.41 38.66 10.69
N LEU A 278 -24.05 39.02 9.46
CA LEU A 278 -22.67 38.96 8.96
C LEU A 278 -21.72 39.89 9.71
N LYS A 279 -22.20 41.06 10.16
CA LYS A 279 -21.39 41.97 11.00
C LYS A 279 -21.20 41.46 12.43
N SER A 280 -22.13 40.66 12.95
CA SER A 280 -22.04 40.10 14.29
C SER A 280 -21.26 38.77 14.32
N THR A 281 -20.98 38.17 13.14
CA THR A 281 -20.21 36.93 12.99
C THR A 281 -18.82 37.16 12.42
N GLN A 282 -18.20 38.33 12.68
CA GLN A 282 -16.77 38.43 12.55
C GLN A 282 -16.15 37.51 13.62
N PRO A 283 -15.38 36.47 13.24
CA PRO A 283 -14.64 35.73 14.22
C PRO A 283 -13.62 36.67 14.83
N ASP A 284 -13.75 36.89 16.10
CA ASP A 284 -12.65 37.36 16.90
C ASP A 284 -11.51 36.35 16.68
N GLU A 285 -10.42 36.92 16.15
CA GLU A 285 -9.08 36.41 16.31
C GLU A 285 -8.67 35.08 15.68
N MET A 286 -7.76 35.21 14.79
CA MET A 286 -6.59 34.36 14.71
C MET A 286 -5.92 34.24 16.09
N ALA A 287 -6.42 33.38 16.93
CA ALA A 287 -5.65 32.81 18.03
C ALA A 287 -4.67 31.81 17.39
N GLU A 288 -3.47 32.28 17.08
CA GLU A 288 -2.33 31.40 16.80
C GLU A 288 -2.23 30.34 17.90
N PRO A 289 -2.07 29.06 17.56
CA PRO A 289 -1.88 28.03 18.57
C PRO A 289 -0.50 28.19 19.20
N ARG A 290 -0.46 28.92 20.30
CA ARG A 290 0.75 29.15 21.14
C ARG A 290 1.43 27.86 21.64
N TRP A 291 0.80 26.70 21.51
CA TRP A 291 1.38 25.44 21.96
C TRP A 291 2.41 24.84 21.00
N GLN A 292 2.45 25.26 19.71
CA GLN A 292 3.47 24.78 18.78
C GLN A 292 4.84 25.46 18.95
N MET A 293 4.89 26.68 19.48
CA MET A 293 6.18 27.37 19.72
C MET A 293 6.90 26.91 21.00
N GLN A 294 6.21 26.39 21.98
CA GLN A 294 6.86 25.93 23.23
C GLN A 294 7.59 24.59 23.10
N HIS A 295 7.23 23.76 22.11
CA HIS A 295 7.90 22.45 21.88
C HIS A 295 9.15 22.55 20.99
N LEU A 296 9.33 23.62 20.24
CA LEU A 296 10.52 23.84 19.39
C LEU A 296 11.70 24.46 20.17
N MET A 297 11.47 25.03 21.34
CA MET A 297 12.54 25.62 22.18
C MET A 297 13.13 24.68 23.24
N SER A 298 12.68 23.42 23.32
CA SER A 298 13.18 22.44 24.33
C SER A 298 14.04 21.31 23.75
N LEU A 299 14.51 21.42 22.51
CA LEU A 299 15.49 20.47 21.98
C LEU A 299 16.91 20.92 22.34
N PRO A 300 17.72 20.09 23.01
CA PRO A 300 19.09 20.43 23.31
C PRO A 300 19.92 20.53 22.04
N LEU A 301 20.55 21.67 21.84
CA LEU A 301 21.60 21.87 20.84
C LEU A 301 22.74 20.89 21.11
N CYS A 302 22.90 19.87 20.28
CA CYS A 302 24.15 19.13 20.25
C CYS A 302 25.25 20.04 19.69
N ASN A 303 26.20 20.40 20.55
CA ASN A 303 27.46 21.01 20.12
C ASN A 303 28.29 20.00 19.31
N PRO A 304 28.95 20.42 18.24
CA PRO A 304 29.93 19.60 17.56
C PRO A 304 31.29 19.72 18.29
N GLU A 305 31.81 18.63 18.76
CA GLU A 305 33.25 18.34 18.85
C GLU A 305 33.55 17.00 18.17
#